data_f00b0926a8f49a900fef1786cf085b16
#
_entry.id   f00b0926a8f49a900fef1786cf085b16
#
_cell.length_a   1.000
_cell.length_b   1.000
_cell.length_c   1.000
_cell.angle_alpha   90.00
_cell.angle_beta   90.00
_cell.angle_gamma   90.00
#
_symmetry.space_group_name_H-M   'P 1'
#
loop_
_entity.id
_entity.type
_entity.pdbx_description
1 polymer ?
#
loop_
_entity_poly.entity_id
_entity_poly.type
_entity_poly.pdbx_seq_one_letter_code
_entity_poly.pdbx_strand_id
1 'polypeptide(L)'
;MYKRQKLGWSDKDPLTGLQHAINKGEFRNTGVEAEFARTVNAHWDYSLGLGYGNPEIRDPSKKNSKWEQDAGRIDIAAALTYRADKVRSTMTFKYLGDRECYSIYGDVPSRIRLTWNTIYDITPRDTVSLTLNNLLDHKNYANRYGNLELPLNWRLSYSHRF
;
A
#
# COMPACT_ATOMS: atom_id res chain seq x y z
N MET A 1 12.72 -2.84 -19.45
CA MET A 1 11.69 -1.77 -19.36
C MET A 1 10.38 -2.33 -19.88
N TYR A 2 9.38 -2.54 -19.01
CA TYR A 2 8.07 -3.05 -19.40
C TYR A 2 7.12 -1.88 -19.65
N LYS A 3 6.59 -1.76 -20.85
CA LYS A 3 5.45 -0.87 -21.15
C LYS A 3 4.17 -1.63 -20.89
N ARG A 4 3.33 -1.18 -19.96
CA ARG A 4 1.98 -1.69 -19.77
C ARG A 4 0.97 -0.67 -20.28
N GLN A 5 -0.10 -1.17 -20.90
CA GLN A 5 -1.23 -0.33 -21.30
C GLN A 5 -2.08 -0.03 -20.06
N LYS A 6 -2.52 1.20 -19.90
CA LYS A 6 -3.43 1.60 -18.84
C LYS A 6 -4.84 1.68 -19.39
N LEU A 7 -5.76 0.96 -18.77
CA LEU A 7 -7.18 1.06 -19.03
C LEU A 7 -7.71 2.43 -18.59
N GLY A 8 -8.48 3.06 -19.43
CA GLY A 8 -9.22 4.29 -19.17
C GLY A 8 -10.63 4.18 -19.73
N TRP A 9 -11.42 5.22 -19.55
CA TRP A 9 -12.76 5.29 -20.13
C TRP A 9 -12.72 6.12 -21.41
N SER A 10 -13.47 5.70 -22.44
CA SER A 10 -13.72 6.50 -23.65
C SER A 10 -14.46 7.80 -23.28
N ASP A 11 -14.55 8.70 -24.23
CA ASP A 11 -15.53 9.77 -24.12
C ASP A 11 -16.94 9.17 -24.08
N LYS A 12 -17.89 9.91 -23.51
CA LYS A 12 -19.30 9.47 -23.47
C LYS A 12 -19.85 9.43 -24.89
N ASP A 13 -20.46 8.31 -25.24
CA ASP A 13 -21.23 8.20 -26.47
C ASP A 13 -22.37 9.23 -26.43
N PRO A 14 -22.47 10.11 -27.43
CA PRO A 14 -23.46 11.19 -27.43
C PRO A 14 -24.90 10.68 -27.49
N LEU A 15 -25.15 9.47 -27.98
CA LEU A 15 -26.48 8.90 -28.11
C LEU A 15 -26.91 8.11 -26.86
N THR A 16 -25.99 7.33 -26.27
CA THR A 16 -26.30 6.43 -25.18
C THR A 16 -25.82 6.95 -23.82
N GLY A 17 -24.95 7.93 -23.78
CA GLY A 17 -24.30 8.43 -22.57
C GLY A 17 -23.31 7.46 -21.95
N LEU A 18 -23.09 6.29 -22.54
CA LEU A 18 -22.23 5.23 -22.02
C LEU A 18 -20.76 5.48 -22.35
N GLN A 19 -19.90 4.93 -21.50
CA GLN A 19 -18.44 4.92 -21.70
C GLN A 19 -17.97 3.46 -21.75
N HIS A 20 -16.96 3.20 -22.58
CA HIS A 20 -16.33 1.90 -22.71
C HIS A 20 -14.91 1.93 -22.13
N ALA A 21 -14.48 0.80 -21.57
CA ALA A 21 -13.09 0.64 -21.17
C ALA A 21 -12.20 0.55 -22.43
N ILE A 22 -11.20 1.41 -22.50
CA ILE A 22 -10.25 1.48 -23.63
C ILE A 22 -8.81 1.56 -23.09
N ASN A 23 -7.86 1.17 -23.91
CA ASN A 23 -6.44 1.41 -23.66
C ASN A 23 -6.12 2.89 -23.92
N LYS A 24 -6.16 3.71 -22.87
CA LYS A 24 -6.05 5.16 -22.99
C LYS A 24 -4.68 5.72 -22.61
N GLY A 25 -3.79 4.89 -22.07
CA GLY A 25 -2.52 5.39 -21.57
C GLY A 25 -1.38 4.39 -21.66
N GLU A 26 -0.17 4.92 -21.61
CA GLU A 26 1.05 4.15 -21.45
C GLU A 26 1.55 4.32 -20.02
N PHE A 27 2.08 3.24 -19.45
CA PHE A 27 2.70 3.22 -18.13
C PHE A 27 4.12 2.68 -18.24
N ARG A 28 5.05 3.29 -17.54
CA ARG A 28 6.39 2.76 -17.35
C ARG A 28 6.83 2.91 -15.90
N ASN A 29 7.62 1.97 -15.42
CA ASN A 29 8.30 2.08 -14.13
C ASN A 29 9.72 1.56 -14.28
N THR A 30 10.67 2.29 -13.73
CA THR A 30 12.07 1.90 -13.65
C THR A 30 12.54 2.17 -12.24
N GLY A 31 13.17 1.19 -11.60
CA GLY A 31 13.54 1.33 -10.20
C GLY A 31 14.46 0.24 -9.72
N VAL A 32 14.78 0.31 -8.45
CA VAL A 32 15.53 -0.71 -7.73
C VAL A 32 14.79 -1.04 -6.44
N GLU A 33 14.87 -2.29 -6.01
CA GLU A 33 14.32 -2.79 -4.76
C GLU A 33 15.41 -3.58 -4.03
N ALA A 34 15.42 -3.46 -2.71
CA ALA A 34 16.28 -4.22 -1.83
C ALA A 34 15.46 -4.76 -0.67
N GLU A 35 15.61 -6.03 -0.39
CA GLU A 35 14.97 -6.68 0.75
C GLU A 35 16.02 -7.30 1.65
N PHE A 36 15.82 -7.15 2.94
CA PHE A 36 16.63 -7.76 3.97
C PHE A 36 15.74 -8.36 5.05
N ALA A 37 15.99 -9.62 5.39
CA ALA A 37 15.29 -10.30 6.47
C ALA A 37 16.27 -11.12 7.29
N ARG A 38 16.11 -11.11 8.62
CA ARG A 38 16.95 -11.85 9.53
C ARG A 38 16.21 -12.32 10.76
N THR A 39 16.42 -13.58 11.12
CA THR A 39 16.13 -14.11 12.44
C THR A 39 17.34 -13.85 13.34
N VAL A 40 17.16 -13.03 14.37
CA VAL A 40 18.23 -12.63 15.30
C VAL A 40 18.50 -13.75 16.31
N ASN A 41 17.41 -14.32 16.85
CA ASN A 41 17.44 -15.42 17.80
C ASN A 41 16.07 -16.14 17.82
N ALA A 42 15.84 -17.03 18.76
CA ALA A 42 14.59 -17.78 18.89
C ALA A 42 13.33 -16.87 19.07
N HIS A 43 13.52 -15.64 19.52
CA HIS A 43 12.42 -14.73 19.86
C HIS A 43 12.23 -13.60 18.87
N TRP A 44 13.24 -13.18 18.12
CA TRP A 44 13.20 -11.97 17.32
C TRP A 44 13.52 -12.19 15.84
N ASP A 45 12.63 -11.70 14.99
CA ASP A 45 12.88 -11.54 13.57
C ASP A 45 12.62 -10.10 13.15
N TYR A 46 13.31 -9.67 12.12
CA TYR A 46 13.00 -8.42 11.45
C TYR A 46 13.16 -8.53 9.94
N SER A 47 12.45 -7.66 9.24
CA SER A 47 12.59 -7.46 7.80
C SER A 47 12.55 -5.99 7.46
N LEU A 48 13.24 -5.63 6.38
CA LEU A 48 13.29 -4.29 5.81
C LEU A 48 13.26 -4.42 4.30
N GLY A 49 12.28 -3.81 3.67
CA GLY A 49 12.18 -3.63 2.22
C GLY A 49 12.33 -2.14 1.89
N LEU A 50 13.14 -1.84 0.91
CA LEU A 50 13.37 -0.50 0.39
C LEU A 50 13.17 -0.53 -1.12
N GLY A 51 12.29 0.32 -1.62
CA GLY A 51 12.02 0.49 -3.03
C GLY A 51 12.23 1.94 -3.45
N TYR A 52 12.88 2.13 -4.58
CA TYR A 52 12.89 3.39 -5.31
C TYR A 52 12.50 3.12 -6.75
N GLY A 53 11.45 3.80 -7.22
CA GLY A 53 10.95 3.67 -8.57
C GLY A 53 10.60 5.02 -9.19
N ASN A 54 10.50 5.04 -10.50
CA ASN A 54 9.98 6.19 -11.24
C ASN A 54 8.74 5.76 -12.05
N PRO A 55 7.59 5.56 -11.36
CA PRO A 55 6.34 5.22 -12.01
C PRO A 55 5.78 6.43 -12.75
N GLU A 56 5.66 6.32 -14.06
CA GLU A 56 5.19 7.39 -14.92
C GLU A 56 4.06 6.93 -15.85
N ILE A 57 3.17 7.85 -16.13
CA ILE A 57 2.05 7.66 -17.05
C ILE A 57 2.08 8.70 -18.16
N ARG A 58 1.58 8.32 -19.34
CA ARG A 58 1.37 9.21 -20.45
C ARG A 58 0.08 8.88 -21.18
N ASP A 59 -0.68 9.89 -21.59
CA ASP A 59 -1.84 9.74 -22.49
C ASP A 59 -1.42 10.08 -23.93
N PRO A 60 -1.13 9.10 -24.78
CA PRO A 60 -0.64 9.33 -26.14
C PRO A 60 -1.71 9.96 -27.07
N SER A 61 -2.98 9.97 -26.67
CA SER A 61 -4.06 10.60 -27.46
C SER A 61 -4.01 12.12 -27.38
N LYS A 62 -3.36 12.68 -26.36
CA LYS A 62 -3.21 14.12 -26.20
C LYS A 62 -2.01 14.64 -27.00
N LYS A 63 -2.23 15.69 -27.78
CA LYS A 63 -1.14 16.40 -28.48
C LYS A 63 -0.16 16.96 -27.43
N ASN A 64 1.13 16.69 -27.61
CA ASN A 64 2.21 17.08 -26.68
C ASN A 64 2.13 16.44 -25.27
N SER A 65 1.55 15.25 -25.15
CA SER A 65 1.51 14.51 -23.91
C SER A 65 2.92 14.22 -23.37
N LYS A 66 3.17 14.60 -22.13
CA LYS A 66 4.42 14.31 -21.40
C LYS A 66 4.24 13.11 -20.48
N TRP A 67 5.33 12.52 -20.04
CA TRP A 67 5.34 11.56 -18.95
C TRP A 67 5.16 12.31 -17.62
N GLU A 68 4.19 11.88 -16.84
CA GLU A 68 3.84 12.44 -15.53
C GLU A 68 3.97 11.34 -14.47
N GLN A 69 4.35 11.70 -13.26
CA GLN A 69 4.46 10.74 -12.17
C GLN A 69 3.06 10.19 -11.81
N ASP A 70 2.95 8.86 -11.66
CA ASP A 70 1.66 8.19 -11.36
C ASP A 70 1.56 7.72 -9.90
N ALA A 71 2.68 7.50 -9.22
CA ALA A 71 2.71 7.00 -7.83
C ALA A 71 3.95 7.48 -7.09
N GLY A 72 3.99 7.26 -5.78
CA GLY A 72 5.16 7.58 -4.96
C GLY A 72 6.42 6.86 -5.44
N ARG A 73 7.55 7.53 -5.36
CA ARG A 73 8.85 7.00 -5.81
C ARG A 73 9.53 6.14 -4.77
N ILE A 74 9.25 6.38 -3.51
CA ILE A 74 9.90 5.69 -2.38
C ILE A 74 8.88 4.81 -1.70
N ASP A 75 9.21 3.53 -1.54
CA ASP A 75 8.46 2.57 -0.74
C ASP A 75 9.38 2.00 0.33
N ILE A 76 8.92 2.01 1.58
CA ILE A 76 9.63 1.41 2.71
C ILE A 76 8.65 0.51 3.45
N ALA A 77 9.04 -0.74 3.67
CA ALA A 77 8.32 -1.69 4.50
C ALA A 77 9.27 -2.26 5.54
N ALA A 78 8.92 -2.18 6.82
CA ALA A 78 9.69 -2.80 7.88
C ALA A 78 8.77 -3.60 8.80
N ALA A 79 9.24 -4.73 9.28
CA ALA A 79 8.54 -5.51 10.29
C ALA A 79 9.50 -6.00 11.37
N LEU A 80 9.00 -5.97 12.61
CA LEU A 80 9.67 -6.54 13.78
C LEU A 80 8.71 -7.52 14.43
N THR A 81 9.11 -8.78 14.55
CA THR A 81 8.31 -9.84 15.18
C THR A 81 9.01 -10.38 16.40
N TYR A 82 8.25 -10.42 17.49
CA TYR A 82 8.61 -11.11 18.73
C TYR A 82 7.80 -12.38 18.88
N ARG A 83 8.47 -13.47 19.30
CA ARG A 83 7.85 -14.76 19.63
C ARG A 83 8.33 -15.24 20.97
N ALA A 84 7.39 -15.64 21.83
CA ALA A 84 7.69 -16.30 23.10
C ALA A 84 6.53 -17.22 23.45
N ASP A 85 6.81 -18.52 23.62
CA ASP A 85 5.84 -19.55 24.01
C ASP A 85 4.47 -19.37 23.29
N LYS A 86 3.51 -18.77 23.97
CA LYS A 86 2.13 -18.57 23.48
C LYS A 86 1.88 -17.22 22.79
N VAL A 87 2.90 -16.37 22.71
CA VAL A 87 2.75 -15.00 22.19
C VAL A 87 3.52 -14.83 20.89
N ARG A 88 2.86 -14.25 19.89
CA ARG A 88 3.49 -13.68 18.70
C ARG A 88 3.02 -12.26 18.50
N SER A 89 3.95 -11.31 18.55
CA SER A 89 3.68 -9.89 18.40
C SER A 89 4.47 -9.33 17.23
N THR A 90 3.81 -8.66 16.30
CA THR A 90 4.44 -8.08 15.11
C THR A 90 4.08 -6.61 14.99
N MET A 91 5.09 -5.77 14.85
CA MET A 91 4.96 -4.38 14.48
C MET A 91 5.36 -4.21 13.01
N THR A 92 4.53 -3.58 12.21
CA THR A 92 4.77 -3.33 10.79
C THR A 92 4.70 -1.85 10.50
N PHE A 93 5.76 -1.31 9.93
CA PHE A 93 5.83 0.05 9.41
C PHE A 93 5.77 0.02 7.88
N LYS A 94 4.98 0.93 7.29
CA LYS A 94 4.95 1.15 5.84
C LYS A 94 4.97 2.65 5.56
N TYR A 95 5.82 3.03 4.62
CA TYR A 95 5.90 4.37 4.07
C TYR A 95 5.80 4.30 2.55
N LEU A 96 4.98 5.14 1.96
CA LEU A 96 4.93 5.37 0.53
C LEU A 96 5.11 6.87 0.31
N GLY A 97 6.11 7.24 -0.46
CA GLY A 97 6.46 8.64 -0.75
C GLY A 97 5.33 9.40 -1.44
N ASP A 98 5.53 10.70 -1.55
CA ASP A 98 4.56 11.60 -2.17
C ASP A 98 4.16 11.12 -3.56
N ARG A 99 2.87 11.14 -3.80
CA ARG A 99 2.26 10.72 -5.04
C ARG A 99 1.81 11.97 -5.80
N GLU A 100 2.71 12.53 -6.58
CA GLU A 100 2.36 13.53 -7.58
C GLU A 100 1.47 12.87 -8.64
N CYS A 101 0.32 12.40 -8.24
CA CYS A 101 -0.55 11.74 -9.18
C CYS A 101 -1.50 12.77 -9.80
N TYR A 102 -1.77 12.54 -11.06
CA TYR A 102 -2.81 13.24 -11.81
C TYR A 102 -4.16 13.10 -11.07
N SER A 103 -4.38 13.99 -10.13
CA SER A 103 -5.58 14.07 -9.31
C SER A 103 -6.24 15.42 -9.53
N ILE A 104 -7.55 15.43 -9.61
CA ILE A 104 -8.35 16.67 -9.62
C ILE A 104 -8.24 17.45 -8.31
N TYR A 105 -7.67 16.83 -7.27
CA TYR A 105 -7.48 17.41 -5.93
C TYR A 105 -6.02 17.79 -5.63
N GLY A 106 -5.12 17.73 -6.62
CA GLY A 106 -3.69 17.99 -6.44
C GLY A 106 -2.88 16.78 -5.98
N ASP A 107 -1.69 17.02 -5.47
CA ASP A 107 -0.79 15.96 -5.04
C ASP A 107 -1.33 15.22 -3.83
N VAL A 108 -1.13 13.91 -3.81
CA VAL A 108 -1.50 13.06 -2.68
C VAL A 108 -0.27 12.90 -1.79
N PRO A 109 -0.32 13.38 -0.53
CA PRO A 109 0.79 13.31 0.40
C PRO A 109 1.30 11.88 0.61
N SER A 110 2.50 11.77 1.16
CA SER A 110 3.09 10.51 1.59
C SER A 110 2.14 9.77 2.55
N ARG A 111 2.20 8.45 2.48
CA ARG A 111 1.39 7.56 3.29
C ARG A 111 2.27 6.89 4.34
N ILE A 112 1.91 7.05 5.60
CA ILE A 112 2.62 6.45 6.73
C ILE A 112 1.65 5.57 7.49
N ARG A 113 2.02 4.32 7.73
CA ARG A 113 1.20 3.38 8.49
C ARG A 113 2.07 2.58 9.45
N LEU A 114 1.72 2.62 10.73
CA LEU A 114 2.24 1.73 11.75
C LEU A 114 1.12 0.83 12.25
N THR A 115 1.31 -0.47 12.19
CA THR A 115 0.34 -1.48 12.63
C THR A 115 1.00 -2.37 13.68
N TRP A 116 0.27 -2.67 14.74
CA TRP A 116 0.68 -3.66 15.73
C TRP A 116 -0.34 -4.79 15.79
N ASN A 117 0.15 -6.01 15.65
CA ASN A 117 -0.66 -7.22 15.78
C ASN A 117 -0.05 -8.13 16.84
N THR A 118 -0.87 -8.57 17.79
CA THR A 118 -0.46 -9.55 18.79
C THR A 118 -1.45 -10.72 18.78
N ILE A 119 -0.91 -11.91 18.75
CA ILE A 119 -1.62 -13.19 18.80
C ILE A 119 -1.21 -13.89 20.09
N TYR A 120 -2.21 -14.38 20.83
CA TYR A 120 -2.02 -15.16 22.04
C TYR A 120 -2.76 -16.50 21.92
N ASP A 121 -2.01 -17.61 22.01
CA ASP A 121 -2.56 -18.95 22.00
C ASP A 121 -2.95 -19.34 23.43
N ILE A 122 -4.25 -19.26 23.75
CA ILE A 122 -4.81 -19.61 25.06
C ILE A 122 -4.62 -21.10 25.29
N THR A 123 -5.04 -21.90 24.31
CA THR A 123 -4.88 -23.35 24.23
C THR A 123 -4.38 -23.73 22.83
N PRO A 124 -4.03 -25.01 22.56
CA PRO A 124 -3.71 -25.46 21.20
C PRO A 124 -4.85 -25.26 20.18
N ARG A 125 -6.08 -25.04 20.64
CA ARG A 125 -7.28 -24.86 19.81
C ARG A 125 -7.83 -23.45 19.83
N ASP A 126 -7.47 -22.63 20.82
CA ASP A 126 -8.05 -21.33 21.09
C ASP A 126 -7.01 -20.23 20.97
N THR A 127 -7.29 -19.26 20.14
CA THR A 127 -6.39 -18.13 19.87
C THR A 127 -7.16 -16.83 19.98
N VAL A 128 -6.57 -15.84 20.62
CA VAL A 128 -7.03 -14.44 20.61
C VAL A 128 -6.02 -13.58 19.86
N SER A 129 -6.50 -12.66 19.06
CA SER A 129 -5.64 -11.67 18.40
C SER A 129 -6.16 -10.25 18.55
N LEU A 130 -5.25 -9.33 18.82
CA LEU A 130 -5.49 -7.88 18.82
C LEU A 130 -4.68 -7.25 17.71
N THR A 131 -5.35 -6.46 16.88
CA THR A 131 -4.71 -5.65 15.84
C THR A 131 -5.03 -4.18 16.09
N LEU A 132 -3.99 -3.35 16.16
CA LEU A 132 -4.09 -1.89 16.19
C LEU A 132 -3.56 -1.37 14.85
N ASN A 133 -4.42 -0.71 14.08
CA ASN A 133 -4.05 -0.14 12.79
C ASN A 133 -3.87 1.36 12.91
N ASN A 134 -2.95 1.89 12.12
CA ASN A 134 -2.63 3.31 12.07
C ASN A 134 -2.32 3.90 13.46
N LEU A 135 -1.39 3.25 14.19
CA LEU A 135 -0.98 3.62 15.55
C LEU A 135 -0.52 5.08 15.69
N LEU A 136 -0.04 5.67 14.61
CA LEU A 136 0.39 7.08 14.59
C LEU A 136 -0.79 8.04 14.40
N ASP A 137 -1.99 7.51 14.19
CA ASP A 137 -3.20 8.28 13.82
C ASP A 137 -2.95 9.26 12.67
N HIS A 138 -2.06 8.88 11.76
CA HIS A 138 -1.68 9.72 10.63
C HIS A 138 -2.81 9.78 9.60
N LYS A 139 -3.12 10.99 9.13
CA LYS A 139 -4.15 11.22 8.13
C LYS A 139 -3.64 10.76 6.75
N ASN A 140 -3.95 9.52 6.39
CA ASN A 140 -3.57 8.93 5.13
C ASN A 140 -4.69 9.03 4.10
N TYR A 141 -4.33 9.31 2.85
CA TYR A 141 -5.25 9.22 1.72
C TYR A 141 -5.14 7.84 1.06
N ALA A 142 -6.27 7.14 0.96
CA ALA A 142 -6.34 5.81 0.37
C ALA A 142 -6.11 5.85 -1.15
N ASN A 143 -6.56 6.92 -1.80
CA ASN A 143 -6.49 7.07 -3.24
C ASN A 143 -6.41 8.54 -3.68
N ARG A 144 -6.24 8.74 -5.01
CA ARG A 144 -6.18 10.06 -5.66
C ARG A 144 -7.50 10.86 -5.64
N TYR A 145 -8.59 10.29 -5.17
CA TYR A 145 -9.88 10.97 -5.07
C TYR A 145 -10.11 11.62 -3.69
N GLY A 146 -9.09 11.65 -2.84
CA GLY A 146 -9.16 12.28 -1.52
C GLY A 146 -9.86 11.42 -0.46
N ASN A 147 -10.16 10.15 -0.75
CA ASN A 147 -10.72 9.26 0.26
C ASN A 147 -9.70 9.00 1.35
N LEU A 148 -10.10 9.19 2.60
CA LEU A 148 -9.25 8.95 3.76
C LEU A 148 -9.24 7.46 4.13
N GLU A 149 -8.13 7.00 4.65
CA GLU A 149 -8.06 5.74 5.38
C GLU A 149 -8.69 5.92 6.77
N LEU A 150 -9.00 4.80 7.41
CA LEU A 150 -9.48 4.83 8.80
C LEU A 150 -8.40 5.44 9.71
N PRO A 151 -8.79 6.29 10.68
CA PRO A 151 -7.90 6.74 11.74
C PRO A 151 -7.40 5.56 12.57
N LEU A 152 -6.75 5.82 13.69
CA LEU A 152 -6.42 4.77 14.65
C LEU A 152 -7.67 3.91 14.93
N ASN A 153 -7.53 2.63 14.66
CA ASN A 153 -8.62 1.67 14.89
C ASN A 153 -8.06 0.34 15.39
N TRP A 154 -8.93 -0.46 15.98
CA TRP A 154 -8.54 -1.75 16.52
C TRP A 154 -9.53 -2.86 16.14
N ARG A 155 -9.04 -4.08 16.17
CA ARG A 155 -9.83 -5.28 15.99
C ARG A 155 -9.38 -6.35 16.99
N LEU A 156 -10.32 -6.88 17.76
CA LEU A 156 -10.14 -8.07 18.59
C LEU A 156 -10.81 -9.26 17.91
N SER A 157 -10.13 -10.39 17.83
CA SER A 157 -10.65 -11.61 17.24
C SER A 157 -10.36 -12.80 18.13
N TYR A 158 -11.30 -13.73 18.19
CA TYR A 158 -11.14 -15.05 18.82
C TYR A 158 -11.35 -16.13 17.75
N SER A 159 -10.54 -17.16 17.77
CA SER A 159 -10.63 -18.30 16.87
C SER A 159 -10.57 -19.61 17.66
N HIS A 160 -11.48 -20.53 17.35
CA HIS A 160 -11.50 -21.89 17.89
C HIS A 160 -11.37 -22.90 16.75
N ARG A 161 -10.54 -23.94 16.94
CA ARG A 161 -10.43 -25.08 16.03
C ARG A 161 -11.13 -26.28 16.62
N PHE A 162 -12.07 -26.82 15.90
CA PHE A 162 -12.81 -28.03 16.25
C PHE A 162 -11.98 -29.31 16.05
#